data_aad8d3c24ee4eb4f74a76942fa646013
#
_entry.id   aad8d3c24ee4eb4f74a76942fa646013
#
_cell.length_a   1.000
_cell.length_b   1.000
_cell.length_c   1.000
_cell.angle_alpha   90.00
_cell.angle_beta   90.00
_cell.angle_gamma   90.00
#
_symmetry.space_group_name_H-M   'P 1'
#
loop_
_entity.id
_entity.type
_entity.pdbx_description
1 polymer ?
#
loop_
_entity_poly.entity_id
_entity_poly.type
_entity_poly.pdbx_seq_one_letter_code
_entity_poly.pdbx_strand_id
1 'polypeptide(L)'
;MQYTEVSFDLSGYGSLLATVRDVLVYGLGDEGPYDSFVDSANGVKAYVPTEAFDMDFLAGVVDSVESCFATSKIQYAVTEMPDRDWNEEWEKTHQPVFVAKGGGIWVRAPFHQPRPDAAFDIVIEPKMSFGTAHHATTSMMLGLLSEIEVAGKRVLDMGCGTGVLGILAQMRGAASVLAVDVDEWAYRNAVENAERNRVKLDVMLGDASSLKGMQPFDIVLANINRNILLRDIPLYREVMEAGCNLLLSGFYETDIPAIAGRGEEQGLAVVETVVTDGWASVRMELKK
;
A
#
# COMPACT_ATOMS: atom_id res chain seq x y z
N MET A 1 -17.29 -2.16 17.78
CA MET A 1 -18.56 -2.60 17.15
C MET A 1 -18.50 -4.11 17.10
N GLN A 2 -19.47 -4.80 17.70
CA GLN A 2 -19.50 -6.26 17.76
C GLN A 2 -20.09 -6.80 16.45
N TYR A 3 -19.53 -7.90 15.92
CA TYR A 3 -19.97 -8.53 14.69
C TYR A 3 -20.51 -9.94 14.94
N THR A 4 -21.45 -10.34 14.10
CA THR A 4 -21.94 -11.70 13.97
C THR A 4 -21.42 -12.31 12.67
N GLU A 5 -20.71 -13.44 12.76
CA GLU A 5 -20.27 -14.23 11.62
C GLU A 5 -21.34 -15.25 11.26
N VAL A 6 -21.69 -15.34 9.98
CA VAL A 6 -22.49 -16.43 9.43
C VAL A 6 -21.63 -17.20 8.44
N SER A 7 -21.29 -18.44 8.79
CA SER A 7 -20.51 -19.34 7.94
C SER A 7 -21.45 -20.24 7.14
N PHE A 8 -21.35 -20.20 5.80
CA PHE A 8 -22.18 -21.02 4.88
C PHE A 8 -21.35 -22.15 4.29
N ASP A 9 -21.89 -23.37 4.31
CA ASP A 9 -21.38 -24.53 3.57
C ASP A 9 -22.23 -24.76 2.31
N LEU A 10 -21.59 -24.57 1.16
CA LEU A 10 -22.15 -24.68 -0.19
C LEU A 10 -21.62 -25.93 -0.93
N SER A 11 -20.91 -26.84 -0.24
CA SER A 11 -20.27 -28.03 -0.84
C SER A 11 -21.27 -28.92 -1.57
N GLY A 12 -22.53 -28.93 -1.16
CA GLY A 12 -23.63 -29.70 -1.79
C GLY A 12 -23.98 -29.24 -3.21
N TYR A 13 -23.52 -28.08 -3.64
CA TYR A 13 -23.83 -27.53 -4.97
C TYR A 13 -22.81 -27.88 -6.05
N GLY A 14 -21.70 -28.53 -5.71
CA GLY A 14 -20.70 -29.02 -6.66
C GLY A 14 -20.21 -27.94 -7.64
N SER A 15 -20.41 -28.14 -8.94
CA SER A 15 -20.00 -27.18 -9.97
C SER A 15 -20.73 -25.83 -9.94
N LEU A 16 -21.86 -25.74 -9.25
CA LEU A 16 -22.64 -24.50 -9.09
C LEU A 16 -22.21 -23.68 -7.87
N LEU A 17 -21.27 -24.17 -7.04
CA LEU A 17 -20.84 -23.53 -5.79
C LEU A 17 -20.54 -22.04 -5.95
N ALA A 18 -19.75 -21.69 -6.97
CA ALA A 18 -19.36 -20.29 -7.22
C ALA A 18 -20.59 -19.40 -7.54
N THR A 19 -21.49 -19.89 -8.38
CA THR A 19 -22.72 -19.15 -8.75
C THR A 19 -23.66 -18.98 -7.55
N VAL A 20 -23.84 -20.03 -6.77
CA VAL A 20 -24.67 -19.99 -5.56
C VAL A 20 -24.10 -19.03 -4.54
N ARG A 21 -22.76 -19.04 -4.36
CA ARG A 21 -22.08 -18.09 -3.50
C ARG A 21 -22.31 -16.65 -3.93
N ASP A 22 -22.15 -16.34 -5.23
CA ASP A 22 -22.28 -14.98 -5.74
C ASP A 22 -23.71 -14.46 -5.55
N VAL A 23 -24.75 -15.30 -5.77
CA VAL A 23 -26.16 -14.93 -5.52
C VAL A 23 -26.44 -14.74 -4.03
N LEU A 24 -25.86 -15.59 -3.16
CA LEU A 24 -25.98 -15.47 -1.72
C LEU A 24 -25.35 -14.17 -1.21
N VAL A 25 -24.14 -13.86 -1.67
CA VAL A 25 -23.40 -12.62 -1.32
C VAL A 25 -24.19 -11.40 -1.77
N TYR A 26 -24.77 -11.42 -2.97
CA TYR A 26 -25.61 -10.34 -3.47
C TYR A 26 -26.84 -10.11 -2.56
N GLY A 27 -27.58 -11.14 -2.24
CA GLY A 27 -28.76 -11.03 -1.38
C GLY A 27 -28.46 -10.59 0.05
N LEU A 28 -27.29 -10.97 0.59
CA LEU A 28 -26.90 -10.59 1.94
C LEU A 28 -26.29 -9.16 2.01
N GLY A 29 -25.51 -8.75 1.00
CA GLY A 29 -24.79 -7.49 0.99
C GLY A 29 -25.53 -6.36 0.29
N ASP A 30 -25.85 -6.51 -1.02
CA ASP A 30 -26.49 -5.44 -1.79
C ASP A 30 -27.94 -5.18 -1.36
N GLU A 31 -28.67 -6.20 -0.91
CA GLU A 31 -30.06 -6.09 -0.44
C GLU A 31 -30.19 -6.12 1.09
N GLY A 32 -29.09 -6.33 1.83
CA GLY A 32 -29.10 -6.55 3.27
C GLY A 32 -28.01 -5.82 4.05
N PRO A 33 -27.93 -6.10 5.37
CA PRO A 33 -27.07 -5.39 6.29
C PRO A 33 -25.64 -5.96 6.39
N TYR A 34 -25.28 -6.98 5.58
CA TYR A 34 -23.97 -7.61 5.64
C TYR A 34 -22.95 -6.78 4.87
N ASP A 35 -21.85 -6.42 5.51
CA ASP A 35 -20.87 -5.46 5.00
C ASP A 35 -19.52 -6.06 4.60
N SER A 36 -19.28 -7.36 4.95
CA SER A 36 -18.02 -8.03 4.66
C SER A 36 -18.19 -9.52 4.38
N PHE A 37 -17.42 -10.05 3.42
CA PHE A 37 -17.46 -11.44 2.98
C PHE A 37 -16.06 -12.00 2.82
N VAL A 38 -15.86 -13.25 3.25
CA VAL A 38 -14.59 -13.98 3.12
C VAL A 38 -14.84 -15.36 2.53
N ASP A 39 -14.21 -15.64 1.40
CA ASP A 39 -14.29 -16.96 0.77
C ASP A 39 -13.72 -18.06 1.68
N SER A 40 -14.37 -19.20 1.69
CA SER A 40 -13.89 -20.42 2.33
C SER A 40 -13.80 -21.57 1.32
N ALA A 41 -13.09 -22.65 1.66
CA ALA A 41 -12.89 -23.78 0.76
C ALA A 41 -14.21 -24.35 0.21
N ASN A 42 -15.28 -24.37 1.02
CA ASN A 42 -16.56 -24.98 0.67
C ASN A 42 -17.74 -23.97 0.67
N GLY A 43 -17.49 -22.66 0.71
CA GLY A 43 -18.55 -21.67 0.78
C GLY A 43 -18.06 -20.26 1.05
N VAL A 44 -18.76 -19.53 1.93
CA VAL A 44 -18.47 -18.14 2.28
C VAL A 44 -18.78 -17.86 3.74
N LYS A 45 -18.04 -16.96 4.34
CA LYS A 45 -18.35 -16.35 5.63
C LYS A 45 -18.82 -14.91 5.38
N ALA A 46 -19.94 -14.56 5.98
CA ALA A 46 -20.53 -13.22 5.91
C ALA A 46 -20.53 -12.60 7.30
N TYR A 47 -20.27 -11.30 7.36
CA TYR A 47 -20.16 -10.54 8.60
C TYR A 47 -21.18 -9.41 8.60
N VAL A 48 -21.86 -9.25 9.73
CA VAL A 48 -22.87 -8.21 9.94
C VAL A 48 -22.70 -7.61 11.33
N PRO A 49 -22.87 -6.27 11.52
CA PRO A 49 -22.93 -5.68 12.86
C PRO A 49 -24.00 -6.41 13.69
N THR A 50 -23.64 -6.84 14.91
CA THR A 50 -24.55 -7.67 15.75
C THR A 50 -25.90 -6.99 16.00
N GLU A 51 -25.91 -5.67 16.09
CA GLU A 51 -27.14 -4.87 16.24
C GLU A 51 -28.04 -4.85 14.99
N ALA A 52 -27.47 -5.15 13.81
CA ALA A 52 -28.18 -5.21 12.53
C ALA A 52 -28.49 -6.67 12.10
N PHE A 53 -28.06 -7.66 12.88
CA PHE A 53 -28.31 -9.06 12.58
C PHE A 53 -29.80 -9.41 12.76
N ASP A 54 -30.40 -9.95 11.71
CA ASP A 54 -31.77 -10.38 11.68
C ASP A 54 -31.87 -11.82 11.13
N MET A 55 -32.35 -12.73 11.95
CA MET A 55 -32.48 -14.17 11.62
C MET A 55 -33.56 -14.39 10.54
N ASP A 56 -34.64 -13.63 10.54
CA ASP A 56 -35.73 -13.78 9.58
C ASP A 56 -35.29 -13.31 8.20
N PHE A 57 -34.52 -12.21 8.15
CA PHE A 57 -33.89 -11.74 6.90
C PHE A 57 -32.92 -12.80 6.37
N LEU A 58 -32.02 -13.32 7.21
CA LEU A 58 -31.07 -14.38 6.84
C LEU A 58 -31.80 -15.60 6.25
N ALA A 59 -32.79 -16.09 6.95
CA ALA A 59 -33.57 -17.25 6.50
C ALA A 59 -34.28 -16.95 5.16
N GLY A 60 -34.84 -15.79 4.98
CA GLY A 60 -35.47 -15.37 3.73
C GLY A 60 -34.52 -15.36 2.53
N VAL A 61 -33.30 -14.84 2.71
CA VAL A 61 -32.27 -14.88 1.67
C VAL A 61 -31.85 -16.32 1.33
N VAL A 62 -31.62 -17.15 2.34
CA VAL A 62 -31.27 -18.58 2.16
C VAL A 62 -32.38 -19.31 1.40
N ASP A 63 -33.64 -19.18 1.81
CA ASP A 63 -34.78 -19.79 1.15
C ASP A 63 -34.93 -19.33 -0.32
N SER A 64 -34.67 -18.07 -0.59
CA SER A 64 -34.70 -17.52 -1.94
C SER A 64 -33.63 -18.17 -2.82
N VAL A 65 -32.39 -18.27 -2.33
CA VAL A 65 -31.27 -18.91 -3.06
C VAL A 65 -31.56 -20.39 -3.27
N GLU A 66 -32.01 -21.12 -2.26
CA GLU A 66 -32.39 -22.56 -2.39
C GLU A 66 -33.50 -22.76 -3.41
N SER A 67 -34.47 -21.87 -3.48
CA SER A 67 -35.55 -21.91 -4.47
C SER A 67 -35.06 -21.75 -5.90
N CYS A 68 -34.02 -20.94 -6.09
CA CYS A 68 -33.38 -20.74 -7.41
C CYS A 68 -32.53 -21.95 -7.86
N PHE A 69 -31.93 -22.65 -6.90
CA PHE A 69 -30.98 -23.73 -7.15
C PHE A 69 -31.40 -25.05 -6.47
N ALA A 70 -32.52 -25.59 -6.82
CA ALA A 70 -33.20 -26.73 -6.16
C ALA A 70 -32.38 -28.07 -6.05
N THR A 71 -31.04 -27.98 -5.94
CA THR A 71 -30.10 -29.09 -5.99
C THR A 71 -29.67 -29.57 -4.60
N SER A 72 -29.60 -28.66 -3.61
CA SER A 72 -29.11 -28.96 -2.25
C SER A 72 -29.68 -27.96 -1.24
N LYS A 73 -29.41 -28.19 0.04
CA LYS A 73 -29.72 -27.25 1.12
C LYS A 73 -28.45 -26.52 1.56
N ILE A 74 -28.58 -25.25 1.86
CA ILE A 74 -27.51 -24.43 2.42
C ILE A 74 -27.44 -24.69 3.92
N GLN A 75 -26.30 -25.20 4.37
CA GLN A 75 -26.01 -25.28 5.80
C GLN A 75 -25.31 -24.03 6.24
N TYR A 76 -25.74 -23.44 7.35
CA TYR A 76 -25.05 -22.27 7.91
C TYR A 76 -24.97 -22.36 9.43
N ALA A 77 -23.96 -21.71 9.98
CA ALA A 77 -23.75 -21.53 11.40
C ALA A 77 -23.61 -20.06 11.74
N VAL A 78 -24.34 -19.62 12.75
CA VAL A 78 -24.28 -18.25 13.27
C VAL A 78 -23.41 -18.25 14.51
N THR A 79 -22.39 -17.38 14.55
CA THR A 79 -21.47 -17.24 15.68
C THR A 79 -21.35 -15.76 16.04
N GLU A 80 -21.75 -15.40 17.23
CA GLU A 80 -21.39 -14.08 17.77
C GLU A 80 -19.87 -14.02 17.93
N MET A 81 -19.26 -13.09 17.23
CA MET A 81 -17.83 -12.87 17.36
C MET A 81 -17.57 -12.27 18.75
N PRO A 82 -16.70 -12.89 19.58
CA PRO A 82 -16.31 -12.24 20.81
C PRO A 82 -15.77 -10.85 20.48
N ASP A 83 -16.04 -9.89 21.34
CA ASP A 83 -15.48 -8.55 21.24
C ASP A 83 -13.96 -8.67 21.40
N ARG A 84 -13.33 -9.17 20.34
CA ARG A 84 -11.87 -9.22 20.23
C ARG A 84 -11.44 -7.84 19.78
N ASP A 85 -10.55 -7.29 20.52
CA ASP A 85 -9.80 -6.12 20.04
C ASP A 85 -8.92 -6.58 18.84
N TRP A 86 -9.55 -6.56 17.64
CA TRP A 86 -8.87 -6.86 16.40
C TRP A 86 -7.65 -5.98 16.20
N ASN A 87 -7.67 -4.77 16.80
CA ASN A 87 -6.54 -3.87 16.81
C ASN A 87 -5.39 -4.49 17.61
N GLU A 88 -5.66 -5.04 18.80
CA GLU A 88 -4.60 -5.68 19.62
C GLU A 88 -3.97 -6.91 18.95
N GLU A 89 -4.78 -7.74 18.26
CA GLU A 89 -4.27 -8.91 17.54
C GLU A 89 -3.50 -8.51 16.28
N TRP A 90 -3.99 -7.49 15.57
CA TRP A 90 -3.31 -6.92 14.43
C TRP A 90 -2.01 -6.18 14.86
N GLU A 91 -2.02 -5.43 15.95
CA GLU A 91 -0.84 -4.80 16.55
C GLU A 91 0.26 -5.82 16.89
N LYS A 92 -0.12 -7.00 17.41
CA LYS A 92 0.82 -8.08 17.72
C LYS A 92 1.45 -8.72 16.48
N THR A 93 0.75 -8.72 15.36
CA THR A 93 1.23 -9.29 14.09
C THR A 93 2.00 -8.28 13.24
N HIS A 94 1.78 -6.99 13.47
CA HIS A 94 2.42 -5.91 12.70
C HIS A 94 3.78 -5.55 13.30
N GLN A 95 4.84 -6.25 12.89
CA GLN A 95 6.19 -6.01 13.42
C GLN A 95 6.81 -4.75 12.81
N PRO A 96 7.59 -3.96 13.57
CA PRO A 96 8.32 -2.83 13.00
C PRO A 96 9.49 -3.31 12.12
N VAL A 97 9.90 -2.48 11.18
CA VAL A 97 10.95 -2.80 10.20
C VAL A 97 12.24 -2.03 10.49
N PHE A 98 13.38 -2.71 10.46
CA PHE A 98 14.69 -2.09 10.59
C PHE A 98 15.49 -2.21 9.29
N VAL A 99 15.81 -1.07 8.68
CA VAL A 99 16.72 -0.98 7.54
C VAL A 99 18.09 -0.58 8.05
N ALA A 100 19.09 -1.48 7.94
CA ALA A 100 20.42 -1.32 8.56
C ALA A 100 21.32 -0.27 7.87
N LYS A 101 20.90 0.31 6.75
CA LYS A 101 21.65 1.35 6.00
C LYS A 101 21.46 2.74 6.63
N GLY A 102 22.37 3.68 6.31
CA GLY A 102 22.28 5.08 6.74
C GLY A 102 22.33 5.30 8.26
N GLY A 103 22.93 4.42 9.02
CA GLY A 103 22.97 4.48 10.49
C GLY A 103 21.74 3.88 11.16
N GLY A 104 20.89 3.18 10.40
CA GLY A 104 19.67 2.52 10.85
C GLY A 104 18.43 3.37 10.72
N ILE A 105 17.44 2.83 9.99
CA ILE A 105 16.13 3.43 9.84
C ILE A 105 15.13 2.47 10.48
N TRP A 106 14.42 2.95 11.49
CA TRP A 106 13.39 2.22 12.21
C TRP A 106 12.02 2.72 11.74
N VAL A 107 11.26 1.89 11.03
CA VAL A 107 9.89 2.21 10.62
C VAL A 107 8.93 1.41 11.49
N ARG A 108 8.06 2.09 12.19
CA ARG A 108 7.17 1.51 13.17
C ARG A 108 5.77 2.14 13.18
N ALA A 109 4.81 1.39 13.68
CA ALA A 109 3.50 1.93 14.02
C ALA A 109 3.55 2.74 15.35
N PRO A 110 2.55 3.60 15.62
CA PRO A 110 2.50 4.42 16.84
C PRO A 110 2.57 3.63 18.14
N PHE A 111 2.04 2.41 18.17
CA PHE A 111 2.00 1.53 19.34
C PHE A 111 3.33 0.79 19.60
N HIS A 112 4.27 0.79 18.64
CA HIS A 112 5.58 0.18 18.84
C HIS A 112 6.55 1.11 19.60
N GLN A 113 7.46 0.50 20.34
CA GLN A 113 8.49 1.24 21.06
C GLN A 113 9.51 1.85 20.08
N PRO A 114 9.99 3.07 20.37
CA PRO A 114 11.13 3.65 19.65
C PRO A 114 12.37 2.78 19.76
N ARG A 115 13.25 2.88 18.77
CA ARG A 115 14.56 2.23 18.75
C ARG A 115 15.68 3.28 18.92
N PRO A 116 16.25 3.44 20.12
CA PRO A 116 17.18 4.53 20.42
C PRO A 116 18.50 4.50 19.64
N ASP A 117 18.92 3.33 19.13
CA ASP A 117 20.13 3.14 18.33
C ASP A 117 19.93 3.37 16.82
N ALA A 118 18.70 3.62 16.37
CA ALA A 118 18.40 4.01 15.00
C ALA A 118 18.66 5.50 14.77
N ALA A 119 19.30 5.84 13.66
CA ALA A 119 19.51 7.24 13.27
C ALA A 119 18.20 7.94 12.94
N PHE A 120 17.22 7.19 12.39
CA PHE A 120 15.90 7.70 12.03
C PHE A 120 14.81 6.77 12.57
N ASP A 121 13.90 7.32 13.37
CA ASP A 121 12.71 6.65 13.89
C ASP A 121 11.48 7.23 13.20
N ILE A 122 10.90 6.48 12.26
CA ILE A 122 9.78 6.92 11.43
C ILE A 122 8.51 6.23 11.91
N VAL A 123 7.52 7.02 12.30
CA VAL A 123 6.22 6.53 12.77
C VAL A 123 5.22 6.59 11.63
N ILE A 124 4.73 5.44 11.20
CA ILE A 124 3.73 5.30 10.14
C ILE A 124 2.47 4.68 10.72
N GLU A 125 1.34 5.37 10.56
CA GLU A 125 0.03 4.79 10.84
C GLU A 125 -0.30 3.80 9.71
N PRO A 126 -0.34 2.49 10.01
CA PRO A 126 -0.62 1.49 9.00
C PRO A 126 -2.12 1.51 8.68
N LYS A 127 -2.48 2.21 7.61
CA LYS A 127 -3.81 2.25 6.99
C LYS A 127 -3.78 1.44 5.69
N MET A 128 -4.83 1.57 4.87
CA MET A 128 -4.96 0.92 3.56
C MET A 128 -3.97 1.46 2.49
N SER A 129 -2.95 2.23 2.88
CA SER A 129 -1.96 2.82 1.97
C SER A 129 -0.66 2.00 1.96
N PHE A 130 -0.04 1.86 0.79
CA PHE A 130 1.26 1.21 0.62
C PHE A 130 2.40 2.04 1.23
N GLY A 131 3.48 1.40 1.71
CA GLY A 131 4.69 2.10 2.19
C GLY A 131 4.96 1.97 3.69
N THR A 132 4.55 0.86 4.33
CA THR A 132 4.86 0.53 5.73
C THR A 132 6.27 -0.06 5.92
N ALA A 133 7.10 -0.09 4.88
CA ALA A 133 8.43 -0.70 4.81
C ALA A 133 8.49 -2.24 4.90
N HIS A 134 7.39 -2.94 5.13
CA HIS A 134 7.36 -4.42 5.13
C HIS A 134 7.64 -5.01 3.76
N HIS A 135 7.26 -4.31 2.70
CA HIS A 135 7.55 -4.75 1.34
C HIS A 135 9.02 -4.47 1.00
N ALA A 136 9.69 -5.42 0.36
CA ALA A 136 11.10 -5.33 -0.01
C ALA A 136 11.44 -4.04 -0.77
N THR A 137 10.56 -3.60 -1.69
CA THR A 137 10.74 -2.39 -2.48
C THR A 137 10.88 -1.13 -1.61
N THR A 138 10.04 -0.98 -0.58
CA THR A 138 10.10 0.19 0.32
C THR A 138 11.39 0.18 1.14
N SER A 139 11.77 -0.98 1.68
CA SER A 139 13.03 -1.13 2.43
C SER A 139 14.26 -0.85 1.56
N MET A 140 14.27 -1.33 0.31
CA MET A 140 15.36 -1.02 -0.64
C MET A 140 15.42 0.48 -0.98
N MET A 141 14.29 1.13 -1.22
CA MET A 141 14.22 2.57 -1.50
C MET A 141 14.69 3.42 -0.31
N LEU A 142 14.28 3.07 0.92
CA LEU A 142 14.80 3.71 2.14
C LEU A 142 16.32 3.56 2.25
N GLY A 143 16.83 2.35 1.97
CA GLY A 143 18.27 2.08 1.95
C GLY A 143 19.00 2.93 0.92
N LEU A 144 18.56 2.96 -0.34
CA LEU A 144 19.17 3.78 -1.40
C LEU A 144 19.11 5.27 -1.07
N LEU A 145 17.95 5.76 -0.61
CA LEU A 145 17.79 7.15 -0.22
C LEU A 145 18.74 7.53 0.92
N SER A 146 19.02 6.60 1.85
CA SER A 146 19.92 6.83 2.98
C SER A 146 21.40 6.98 2.60
N GLU A 147 21.79 6.54 1.40
CA GLU A 147 23.19 6.54 0.92
C GLU A 147 23.53 7.71 0.00
N ILE A 148 22.56 8.54 -0.38
CA ILE A 148 22.78 9.73 -1.19
C ILE A 148 22.69 11.02 -0.37
N GLU A 149 23.27 12.12 -0.88
CA GLU A 149 23.18 13.43 -0.23
C GLU A 149 21.77 14.03 -0.44
N VAL A 150 21.08 14.33 0.68
CA VAL A 150 19.69 14.84 0.70
C VAL A 150 19.61 16.26 1.28
N ALA A 151 20.58 16.65 2.14
CA ALA A 151 20.54 17.94 2.81
C ALA A 151 20.54 19.11 1.81
N GLY A 152 19.59 20.02 1.98
CA GLY A 152 19.42 21.17 1.10
C GLY A 152 18.83 20.86 -0.28
N LYS A 153 18.44 19.62 -0.57
CA LYS A 153 17.91 19.15 -1.85
C LYS A 153 16.40 19.32 -1.95
N ARG A 154 15.91 19.52 -3.17
CA ARG A 154 14.50 19.45 -3.51
C ARG A 154 14.16 18.03 -3.92
N VAL A 155 13.20 17.42 -3.25
CA VAL A 155 12.83 16.01 -3.43
C VAL A 155 11.40 15.91 -3.94
N LEU A 156 11.18 15.01 -4.92
CA LEU A 156 9.87 14.60 -5.40
C LEU A 156 9.64 13.13 -4.99
N ASP A 157 8.50 12.83 -4.40
CA ASP A 157 8.05 11.47 -4.03
C ASP A 157 6.75 11.16 -4.78
N MET A 158 6.86 10.37 -5.87
CA MET A 158 5.75 10.02 -6.77
C MET A 158 5.13 8.67 -6.41
N GLY A 159 3.80 8.66 -6.22
CA GLY A 159 3.10 7.52 -5.63
C GLY A 159 3.51 7.36 -4.18
N CYS A 160 3.39 8.45 -3.42
CA CYS A 160 4.00 8.55 -2.09
C CYS A 160 3.38 7.59 -1.04
N GLY A 161 2.16 7.10 -1.26
CA GLY A 161 1.48 6.20 -0.34
C GLY A 161 1.41 6.76 1.09
N THR A 162 2.08 6.09 2.03
CA THR A 162 2.19 6.56 3.43
C THR A 162 3.06 7.80 3.60
N GLY A 163 3.80 8.24 2.59
CA GLY A 163 4.78 9.31 2.65
C GLY A 163 6.12 8.94 3.28
N VAL A 164 6.39 7.66 3.54
CA VAL A 164 7.58 7.21 4.29
C VAL A 164 8.89 7.65 3.67
N LEU A 165 9.00 7.66 2.33
CA LEU A 165 10.23 8.09 1.62
C LEU A 165 10.41 9.61 1.75
N GLY A 166 9.35 10.38 1.53
CA GLY A 166 9.34 11.83 1.71
C GLY A 166 9.65 12.23 3.16
N ILE A 167 9.13 11.50 4.15
CA ILE A 167 9.41 11.72 5.57
C ILE A 167 10.90 11.50 5.86
N LEU A 168 11.49 10.40 5.36
CA LEU A 168 12.94 10.17 5.52
C LEU A 168 13.74 11.29 4.86
N ALA A 169 13.37 11.73 3.65
CA ALA A 169 14.05 12.83 2.97
C ALA A 169 14.03 14.11 3.81
N GLN A 170 12.89 14.46 4.41
CA GLN A 170 12.79 15.62 5.30
C GLN A 170 13.63 15.46 6.58
N MET A 171 13.60 14.30 7.22
CA MET A 171 14.43 14.02 8.41
C MET A 171 15.93 14.11 8.09
N ARG A 172 16.32 13.87 6.84
CA ARG A 172 17.69 14.00 6.35
C ARG A 172 18.04 15.42 5.86
N GLY A 173 17.16 16.39 6.09
CA GLY A 173 17.42 17.81 5.83
C GLY A 173 17.14 18.27 4.40
N ALA A 174 16.24 17.60 3.67
CA ALA A 174 15.76 18.12 2.38
C ALA A 174 15.25 19.56 2.53
N ALA A 175 15.55 20.44 1.57
CA ALA A 175 15.07 21.82 1.55
C ALA A 175 13.54 21.88 1.36
N SER A 176 13.03 20.97 0.52
CA SER A 176 11.59 20.78 0.32
C SER A 176 11.31 19.38 -0.20
N VAL A 177 10.14 18.84 0.15
CA VAL A 177 9.65 17.58 -0.38
C VAL A 177 8.23 17.80 -0.90
N LEU A 178 8.03 17.50 -2.19
CA LEU A 178 6.72 17.36 -2.81
C LEU A 178 6.38 15.88 -2.88
N ALA A 179 5.31 15.47 -2.21
CA ALA A 179 4.78 14.12 -2.24
C ALA A 179 3.48 14.11 -3.05
N VAL A 180 3.38 13.25 -4.06
CA VAL A 180 2.26 13.21 -5.01
C VAL A 180 1.65 11.81 -5.02
N ASP A 181 0.34 11.72 -4.91
CA ASP A 181 -0.39 10.47 -5.10
C ASP A 181 -1.72 10.70 -5.82
N VAL A 182 -2.19 9.71 -6.57
CA VAL A 182 -3.49 9.76 -7.25
C VAL A 182 -4.65 9.38 -6.33
N ASP A 183 -4.35 8.67 -5.23
CA ASP A 183 -5.31 8.17 -4.27
C ASP A 183 -5.52 9.16 -3.12
N GLU A 184 -6.77 9.56 -2.90
CA GLU A 184 -7.15 10.47 -1.82
C GLU A 184 -6.84 9.90 -0.42
N TRP A 185 -6.92 8.57 -0.23
CA TRP A 185 -6.55 7.92 1.02
C TRP A 185 -5.05 7.99 1.28
N ALA A 186 -4.23 7.76 0.25
CA ALA A 186 -2.79 7.93 0.32
C ALA A 186 -2.40 9.38 0.62
N TYR A 187 -3.02 10.35 -0.07
CA TYR A 187 -2.85 11.77 0.21
C TYR A 187 -3.09 12.11 1.71
N ARG A 188 -4.26 11.70 2.24
CA ARG A 188 -4.62 11.95 3.65
C ARG A 188 -3.66 11.27 4.61
N ASN A 189 -3.29 10.03 4.31
CA ASN A 189 -2.38 9.25 5.15
C ASN A 189 -0.96 9.86 5.16
N ALA A 190 -0.44 10.32 4.02
CA ALA A 190 0.84 11.01 3.93
C ALA A 190 0.86 12.31 4.77
N VAL A 191 -0.21 13.11 4.73
CA VAL A 191 -0.34 14.32 5.56
C VAL A 191 -0.30 13.98 7.04
N GLU A 192 -1.13 13.02 7.49
CA GLU A 192 -1.17 12.60 8.90
C GLU A 192 0.18 12.05 9.39
N ASN A 193 0.86 11.23 8.54
CA ASN A 193 2.15 10.66 8.89
C ASN A 193 3.25 11.74 8.95
N ALA A 194 3.23 12.73 8.06
CA ALA A 194 4.13 13.87 8.12
C ALA A 194 3.98 14.66 9.43
N GLU A 195 2.75 14.97 9.84
CA GLU A 195 2.45 15.63 11.11
C GLU A 195 2.94 14.80 12.32
N ARG A 196 2.68 13.48 12.29
CA ARG A 196 3.08 12.55 13.35
C ARG A 196 4.61 12.49 13.53
N ASN A 197 5.34 12.59 12.43
CA ASN A 197 6.80 12.65 12.43
C ASN A 197 7.36 14.07 12.60
N ARG A 198 6.51 15.10 12.71
CA ARG A 198 6.89 16.52 12.86
C ARG A 198 7.77 17.01 11.71
N VAL A 199 7.52 16.54 10.52
CA VAL A 199 8.18 16.99 9.29
C VAL A 199 7.19 17.70 8.38
N LYS A 200 7.71 18.54 7.49
CA LYS A 200 6.88 19.24 6.53
C LYS A 200 6.95 18.56 5.17
N LEU A 201 5.84 18.00 4.70
CA LEU A 201 5.66 17.56 3.32
C LEU A 201 4.64 18.47 2.63
N ASP A 202 4.94 18.90 1.43
CA ASP A 202 3.94 19.47 0.54
C ASP A 202 3.27 18.29 -0.20
N VAL A 203 2.05 17.92 0.21
CA VAL A 203 1.35 16.76 -0.36
C VAL A 203 0.35 17.23 -1.41
N MET A 204 0.32 16.57 -2.56
CA MET A 204 -0.55 16.92 -3.68
C MET A 204 -1.29 15.69 -4.22
N LEU A 205 -2.59 15.83 -4.45
CA LEU A 205 -3.38 14.82 -5.17
C LEU A 205 -3.18 15.02 -6.67
N GLY A 206 -2.65 14.00 -7.37
CA GLY A 206 -2.35 14.10 -8.80
C GLY A 206 -1.47 12.97 -9.31
N ASP A 207 -1.10 13.06 -10.58
CA ASP A 207 -0.20 12.16 -11.28
C ASP A 207 0.99 12.91 -11.88
N ALA A 208 1.85 12.22 -12.66
CA ALA A 208 3.04 12.82 -13.27
C ALA A 208 2.73 13.96 -14.23
N SER A 209 1.50 14.08 -14.77
CA SER A 209 1.14 15.22 -15.63
C SER A 209 1.07 16.55 -14.88
N SER A 210 0.83 16.50 -13.57
CA SER A 210 0.80 17.68 -12.70
C SER A 210 2.18 18.31 -12.46
N LEU A 211 3.27 17.63 -12.84
CA LEU A 211 4.64 18.15 -12.70
C LEU A 211 4.98 19.22 -13.73
N LYS A 212 4.19 19.36 -14.80
CA LYS A 212 4.48 20.25 -15.91
C LYS A 212 4.69 21.70 -15.46
N GLY A 213 5.85 22.26 -15.80
CA GLY A 213 6.22 23.65 -15.47
C GLY A 213 6.66 23.85 -14.02
N MET A 214 6.82 22.79 -13.23
CA MET A 214 7.40 22.90 -11.91
C MET A 214 8.91 23.18 -11.98
N GLN A 215 9.43 23.78 -10.91
CA GLN A 215 10.88 23.95 -10.76
C GLN A 215 11.55 22.58 -10.60
N PRO A 216 12.75 22.38 -11.16
CA PRO A 216 13.45 21.10 -11.12
C PRO A 216 13.68 20.57 -9.70
N PHE A 217 13.76 19.24 -9.61
CA PHE A 217 14.11 18.49 -8.41
C PHE A 217 15.53 17.93 -8.52
N ASP A 218 16.20 17.80 -7.37
CA ASP A 218 17.51 17.19 -7.25
C ASP A 218 17.41 15.66 -7.08
N ILE A 219 16.27 15.20 -6.52
CA ILE A 219 16.00 13.79 -6.26
C ILE A 219 14.55 13.51 -6.63
N VAL A 220 14.33 12.45 -7.41
CA VAL A 220 13.00 11.93 -7.74
C VAL A 220 12.90 10.49 -7.23
N LEU A 221 11.89 10.22 -6.44
CA LEU A 221 11.58 8.89 -5.87
C LEU A 221 10.29 8.40 -6.51
N ALA A 222 10.25 7.13 -6.96
CA ALA A 222 9.01 6.50 -7.40
C ALA A 222 9.03 5.00 -7.10
N ASN A 223 8.21 4.59 -6.13
CA ASN A 223 8.02 3.18 -5.76
C ASN A 223 6.62 2.73 -6.21
N ILE A 224 6.44 2.58 -7.52
CA ILE A 224 5.16 2.29 -8.18
C ILE A 224 5.34 1.21 -9.24
N ASN A 225 4.24 0.70 -9.81
CA ASN A 225 4.34 -0.41 -10.74
C ASN A 225 5.10 -0.06 -12.03
N ARG A 226 5.74 -1.10 -12.62
CA ARG A 226 6.57 -1.04 -13.83
C ARG A 226 5.95 -0.26 -14.99
N ASN A 227 4.68 -0.51 -15.30
CA ASN A 227 4.06 0.07 -16.49
C ASN A 227 3.87 1.59 -16.36
N ILE A 228 3.56 2.05 -15.14
CA ILE A 228 3.49 3.48 -14.83
C ILE A 228 4.88 4.10 -14.92
N LEU A 229 5.91 3.47 -14.33
CA LEU A 229 7.29 3.94 -14.43
C LEU A 229 7.75 4.13 -15.88
N LEU A 230 7.54 3.12 -16.73
CA LEU A 230 7.91 3.18 -18.15
C LEU A 230 7.21 4.33 -18.90
N ARG A 231 5.97 4.64 -18.53
CA ARG A 231 5.22 5.77 -19.07
C ARG A 231 5.74 7.10 -18.55
N ASP A 232 6.03 7.20 -17.26
CA ASP A 232 6.23 8.46 -16.54
C ASP A 232 7.70 8.91 -16.46
N ILE A 233 8.69 8.03 -16.66
CA ILE A 233 10.13 8.39 -16.71
C ILE A 233 10.40 9.61 -17.61
N PRO A 234 9.82 9.76 -18.83
CA PRO A 234 10.00 10.97 -19.63
C PRO A 234 9.46 12.24 -18.97
N LEU A 235 8.34 12.13 -18.23
CA LEU A 235 7.76 13.27 -17.51
C LEU A 235 8.63 13.67 -16.30
N TYR A 236 9.21 12.69 -15.60
CA TYR A 236 10.18 12.96 -14.53
C TYR A 236 11.39 13.69 -15.09
N ARG A 237 11.87 13.28 -16.28
CA ARG A 237 13.01 13.92 -16.93
C ARG A 237 12.80 15.42 -17.16
N GLU A 238 11.58 15.87 -17.46
CA GLU A 238 11.26 17.28 -17.68
C GLU A 238 11.49 18.15 -16.43
N VAL A 239 11.45 17.56 -15.24
CA VAL A 239 11.64 18.23 -13.95
C VAL A 239 12.92 17.80 -13.24
N MET A 240 13.93 17.35 -14.00
CA MET A 240 15.23 16.95 -13.48
C MET A 240 16.34 17.82 -14.08
N GLU A 241 17.29 18.27 -13.25
CA GLU A 241 18.54 18.91 -13.68
C GLU A 241 19.71 17.92 -13.70
N ALA A 242 20.80 18.33 -14.34
CA ALA A 242 22.03 17.53 -14.39
C ALA A 242 22.53 17.18 -12.97
N GLY A 243 22.83 15.91 -12.74
CA GLY A 243 23.20 15.36 -11.44
C GLY A 243 22.03 14.98 -10.55
N CYS A 244 20.77 15.11 -11.03
CA CYS A 244 19.60 14.62 -10.33
C CYS A 244 19.65 13.09 -10.20
N ASN A 245 19.27 12.58 -9.01
CA ASN A 245 19.11 11.16 -8.76
C ASN A 245 17.65 10.74 -8.94
N LEU A 246 17.44 9.72 -9.75
CA LEU A 246 16.14 9.04 -9.91
C LEU A 246 16.20 7.66 -9.26
N LEU A 247 15.42 7.45 -8.21
CA LEU A 247 15.31 6.20 -7.49
C LEU A 247 13.97 5.54 -7.84
N LEU A 248 14.01 4.34 -8.38
CA LEU A 248 12.85 3.61 -8.89
C LEU A 248 12.74 2.24 -8.23
N SER A 249 11.53 1.82 -7.89
CA SER A 249 11.19 0.47 -7.44
C SER A 249 9.71 0.16 -7.71
N GLY A 250 9.23 -1.04 -7.30
CA GLY A 250 7.88 -1.51 -7.59
C GLY A 250 7.80 -2.41 -8.81
N PHE A 251 8.93 -3.04 -9.16
CA PHE A 251 9.06 -3.96 -10.29
C PHE A 251 9.98 -5.14 -9.94
N TYR A 252 9.93 -6.19 -10.73
CA TYR A 252 10.74 -7.39 -10.53
C TYR A 252 12.14 -7.25 -11.14
N GLU A 253 13.08 -8.07 -10.68
CA GLU A 253 14.44 -8.15 -11.21
C GLU A 253 14.48 -8.30 -12.73
N THR A 254 13.57 -9.08 -13.29
CA THR A 254 13.43 -9.32 -14.74
C THR A 254 13.07 -8.06 -15.55
N ASP A 255 12.56 -7.03 -14.89
CA ASP A 255 12.14 -5.76 -15.50
C ASP A 255 13.26 -4.72 -15.55
N ILE A 256 14.39 -4.95 -14.86
CA ILE A 256 15.53 -4.02 -14.81
C ILE A 256 15.97 -3.57 -16.22
N PRO A 257 16.13 -4.46 -17.22
CA PRO A 257 16.56 -4.01 -18.54
C PRO A 257 15.59 -3.03 -19.21
N ALA A 258 14.28 -3.22 -19.02
CA ALA A 258 13.26 -2.33 -19.58
C ALA A 258 13.27 -0.95 -18.89
N ILE A 259 13.37 -0.91 -17.56
CA ILE A 259 13.45 0.33 -16.79
C ILE A 259 14.75 1.07 -17.09
N ALA A 260 15.89 0.37 -17.10
CA ALA A 260 17.19 0.95 -17.44
C ALA A 260 17.20 1.54 -18.85
N GLY A 261 16.75 0.77 -19.86
CA GLY A 261 16.67 1.23 -21.25
C GLY A 261 15.78 2.46 -21.40
N ARG A 262 14.62 2.50 -20.70
CA ARG A 262 13.75 3.68 -20.72
C ARG A 262 14.40 4.92 -20.10
N GLY A 263 15.17 4.74 -19.04
CA GLY A 263 15.96 5.85 -18.45
C GLY A 263 17.09 6.31 -19.35
N GLU A 264 17.81 5.37 -19.97
CA GLU A 264 18.92 5.67 -20.90
C GLU A 264 18.45 6.48 -22.12
N GLU A 265 17.26 6.19 -22.66
CA GLU A 265 16.62 6.98 -23.72
C GLU A 265 16.41 8.45 -23.30
N GLN A 266 16.31 8.71 -22.00
CA GLN A 266 16.14 10.05 -21.42
C GLN A 266 17.46 10.66 -20.93
N GLY A 267 18.62 10.05 -21.22
CA GLY A 267 19.94 10.54 -20.82
C GLY A 267 20.33 10.20 -19.38
N LEU A 268 19.59 9.30 -18.73
CA LEU A 268 19.92 8.78 -17.40
C LEU A 268 20.93 7.63 -17.52
N ALA A 269 21.77 7.45 -16.51
CA ALA A 269 22.64 6.29 -16.37
C ALA A 269 22.34 5.53 -15.10
N VAL A 270 22.28 4.21 -15.18
CA VAL A 270 22.18 3.35 -13.99
C VAL A 270 23.47 3.49 -13.18
N VAL A 271 23.33 3.78 -11.90
CA VAL A 271 24.45 3.93 -10.95
C VAL A 271 24.46 2.76 -9.98
N GLU A 272 23.29 2.30 -9.56
CA GLU A 272 23.16 1.22 -8.57
C GLU A 272 21.89 0.43 -8.79
N THR A 273 21.96 -0.86 -8.54
CA THR A 273 20.82 -1.78 -8.56
C THR A 273 20.83 -2.63 -7.30
N VAL A 274 19.69 -2.75 -6.65
CA VAL A 274 19.49 -3.61 -5.47
C VAL A 274 18.36 -4.59 -5.77
N VAL A 275 18.55 -5.86 -5.41
CA VAL A 275 17.54 -6.91 -5.57
C VAL A 275 17.32 -7.60 -4.23
N THR A 276 16.06 -7.78 -3.85
CA THR A 276 15.65 -8.48 -2.64
C THR A 276 14.35 -9.23 -2.92
N ASP A 277 14.32 -10.54 -2.66
CA ASP A 277 13.14 -11.40 -2.84
C ASP A 277 12.50 -11.30 -4.24
N GLY A 278 13.34 -11.19 -5.29
CA GLY A 278 12.90 -11.06 -6.68
C GLY A 278 12.42 -9.65 -7.08
N TRP A 279 12.29 -8.72 -6.14
CA TRP A 279 12.01 -7.31 -6.38
C TRP A 279 13.29 -6.52 -6.62
N ALA A 280 13.19 -5.46 -7.40
CA ALA A 280 14.34 -4.61 -7.73
C ALA A 280 14.09 -3.15 -7.40
N SER A 281 15.19 -2.46 -7.07
CA SER A 281 15.30 -1.01 -7.04
C SER A 281 16.49 -0.57 -7.85
N VAL A 282 16.34 0.53 -8.60
CA VAL A 282 17.40 1.08 -9.44
C VAL A 282 17.58 2.56 -9.09
N ARG A 283 18.84 2.96 -8.88
CA ARG A 283 19.24 4.37 -8.85
C ARG A 283 19.87 4.74 -10.16
N MET A 284 19.36 5.79 -10.77
CA MET A 284 19.87 6.39 -12.00
C MET A 284 20.27 7.83 -11.73
N GLU A 285 21.21 8.34 -12.50
CA GLU A 285 21.67 9.73 -12.44
C GLU A 285 21.56 10.38 -13.83
N LEU A 286 21.03 11.60 -13.86
CA LEU A 286 21.01 12.38 -15.08
C LEU A 286 22.41 12.89 -15.37
N LYS A 287 22.99 12.47 -16.51
CA LYS A 287 24.34 12.88 -16.94
C LYS A 287 24.41 14.39 -17.13
N LYS A 288 25.58 14.94 -16.78
CA LYS A 288 25.90 16.36 -16.99
C LYS A 288 26.00 16.72 -18.48
#